data_0f9164fd72c1eea0c9c371a927c1b6cf
#
_entry.id   0f9164fd72c1eea0c9c371a927c1b6cf
#
_cell.length_a   1.000
_cell.length_b   1.000
_cell.length_c   1.000
_cell.angle_alpha   90.00
_cell.angle_beta   90.00
_cell.angle_gamma   90.00
#
_symmetry.space_group_name_H-M   'P 1'
#
loop_
_entity.id
_entity.type
_entity.pdbx_description
1 polymer ?
#
loop_
_entity_poly.entity_id
_entity_poly.type
_entity_poly.pdbx_seq_one_letter_code
_entity_poly.pdbx_strand_id
1 'polypeptide(L)'
;MLNNHLKKWSRTVSCALFCCWLTGNELFAQNINEAWVKANYTKREEMIPMRDGAHLYTAIYEPIHSQKPSPILITRTPYKAAPYGETMSNRLWRSWQKYAREKYIFVIQDVRGRWKSEGEFINVRPFVSEKEKNGKIDEASDVYDTAEWLIYHTRNNNGNIGIIGSSYSGFYSLMGALSAHPAIKAAVPQAPVTDWFMGDDYHHNGAFMLCDGFRFASSMNRPRPIPTEQSTPATPYYKTDEYSFFLKMGTLKNLTRLLGDSILYWNELMTHPNYDSWWQERDTRRNCYKIKPAILIVGGLFDAEDCFGTWELYKAIQRQSPNTQLELIMGPWYHGAWGGTDRSYLGNIQFGANTVLYYRDQIEFPFLQYYLNREGEKTPDSRKVHIFFSGENQWKTFSSWPSKEAKEISFYLRENHVLSTTAPLETSSFSEYISDPAKPVPYTNQTVYARPKEYMTEDQRFAERRPDVSCFKTAPFKEKLTVGGEIEVELEVELTTTDADFIVKVIDEFPEDFTYDKAKEKQRNTQPYLMNGYQMLVRGEVMRGRYRNSFEHPEAFTPGKTTTVRFSMPDIAHTFQAGHRLVLQIQSTWFPLIDRNPQQFIDIYTCEETDFMKSVIKLYHQKNNPSKVTFRRL
;
A
#
# COMPACT_ATOMS: atom_id res chain seq x y z
N MET A 1 -11.73 -67.12 44.82
CA MET A 1 -10.50 -66.32 44.65
C MET A 1 -9.98 -66.42 43.22
N LEU A 2 -10.84 -66.32 42.20
CA LEU A 2 -10.37 -66.42 40.79
C LEU A 2 -10.85 -65.27 39.88
N ASN A 3 -11.39 -64.18 40.45
CA ASN A 3 -11.94 -63.07 39.65
C ASN A 3 -11.17 -61.76 39.73
N ASN A 4 -10.03 -61.71 40.41
CA ASN A 4 -9.25 -60.46 40.56
C ASN A 4 -7.96 -60.38 39.71
N HIS A 5 -7.58 -61.41 38.96
CA HIS A 5 -6.38 -61.40 38.12
C HIS A 5 -6.63 -60.96 36.67
N LEU A 6 -7.88 -61.07 36.17
CA LEU A 6 -8.20 -60.69 34.79
C LEU A 6 -8.46 -59.15 34.59
N LYS A 7 -8.72 -58.41 35.65
CA LYS A 7 -8.93 -56.97 35.59
C LYS A 7 -7.61 -56.12 35.61
N LYS A 8 -6.49 -56.72 35.99
CA LYS A 8 -5.18 -56.04 36.01
C LYS A 8 -4.46 -56.05 34.65
N TRP A 9 -4.72 -57.06 33.82
CA TRP A 9 -4.07 -57.15 32.51
C TRP A 9 -4.70 -56.28 31.43
N SER A 10 -6.02 -55.97 31.51
CA SER A 10 -6.69 -55.12 30.53
C SER A 10 -6.35 -53.61 30.70
N ARG A 11 -5.91 -53.17 31.90
CA ARG A 11 -5.54 -51.77 32.15
C ARG A 11 -4.09 -51.47 31.73
N THR A 12 -3.20 -52.44 31.71
CA THR A 12 -1.79 -52.22 31.32
C THR A 12 -1.60 -52.23 29.79
N VAL A 13 -2.39 -52.97 29.05
CA VAL A 13 -2.33 -53.02 27.59
C VAL A 13 -3.00 -51.76 26.97
N SER A 14 -4.06 -51.23 27.59
CA SER A 14 -4.69 -49.98 27.12
C SER A 14 -3.82 -48.72 27.34
N CYS A 15 -3.01 -48.68 28.44
CA CYS A 15 -2.07 -47.57 28.65
C CYS A 15 -0.87 -47.60 27.70
N ALA A 16 -0.38 -48.78 27.33
CA ALA A 16 0.75 -48.89 26.40
C ALA A 16 0.39 -48.50 24.93
N LEU A 17 -0.83 -48.81 24.52
CA LEU A 17 -1.34 -48.40 23.19
C LEU A 17 -1.72 -46.91 23.12
N PHE A 18 -2.14 -46.30 24.25
CA PHE A 18 -2.44 -44.86 24.28
C PHE A 18 -1.16 -43.99 24.39
N CYS A 19 -0.10 -44.49 25.04
CA CYS A 19 1.20 -43.81 25.04
C CYS A 19 1.93 -43.90 23.69
N CYS A 20 1.74 -44.96 22.90
CA CYS A 20 2.31 -45.03 21.53
C CYS A 20 1.57 -44.13 20.52
N TRP A 21 0.30 -43.75 20.79
CA TRP A 21 -0.45 -42.81 19.93
C TRP A 21 -0.12 -41.34 20.24
N LEU A 22 0.29 -41.02 21.47
CA LEU A 22 0.67 -39.65 21.85
C LEU A 22 2.14 -39.33 21.48
N THR A 23 3.00 -40.33 21.32
CA THR A 23 4.39 -40.10 20.86
C THR A 23 4.54 -40.02 19.34
N GLY A 24 3.51 -40.40 18.57
CA GLY A 24 3.51 -40.32 17.10
C GLY A 24 3.14 -38.92 16.56
N ASN A 25 2.48 -38.08 17.35
CA ASN A 25 2.01 -36.76 16.89
C ASN A 25 2.87 -35.58 17.37
N GLU A 26 3.88 -35.78 18.21
CA GLU A 26 4.82 -34.71 18.62
C GLU A 26 6.04 -34.55 17.69
N LEU A 27 6.17 -35.37 16.67
CA LEU A 27 7.32 -35.33 15.75
C LEU A 27 7.20 -34.27 14.64
N PHE A 28 6.13 -33.44 14.58
CA PHE A 28 5.89 -32.52 13.47
C PHE A 28 5.87 -31.02 13.80
N ALA A 29 6.30 -30.61 14.95
CA ALA A 29 6.49 -29.19 15.26
C ALA A 29 7.97 -28.82 15.42
N GLN A 30 8.83 -29.28 14.53
CA GLN A 30 10.19 -28.72 14.47
C GLN A 30 10.08 -27.25 14.07
N ASN A 31 10.37 -26.36 15.02
CA ASN A 31 10.37 -24.92 14.80
C ASN A 31 11.42 -24.60 13.74
N ILE A 32 11.01 -24.10 12.57
CA ILE A 32 11.96 -23.67 11.53
C ILE A 32 12.73 -22.49 12.05
N ASN A 33 14.01 -22.65 12.25
CA ASN A 33 14.97 -21.63 12.65
C ASN A 33 16.19 -21.65 11.72
N GLU A 34 17.17 -20.83 11.97
CA GLU A 34 18.38 -20.75 11.18
C GLU A 34 19.13 -22.10 11.10
N ALA A 35 19.24 -22.84 12.20
CA ALA A 35 19.90 -24.15 12.25
C ALA A 35 19.18 -25.16 11.35
N TRP A 36 17.84 -25.19 11.41
CA TRP A 36 17.04 -26.03 10.51
C TRP A 36 17.27 -25.68 9.05
N VAL A 37 17.28 -24.36 8.71
CA VAL A 37 17.53 -23.92 7.33
C VAL A 37 18.91 -24.33 6.86
N LYS A 38 19.97 -24.14 7.65
CA LYS A 38 21.34 -24.59 7.32
C LYS A 38 21.46 -26.11 7.11
N ALA A 39 20.68 -26.88 7.84
CA ALA A 39 20.64 -28.34 7.69
C ALA A 39 19.82 -28.81 6.48
N ASN A 40 18.94 -28.01 5.92
CA ASN A 40 18.01 -28.40 4.86
C ASN A 40 18.20 -27.65 3.54
N TYR A 41 18.99 -26.59 3.50
CA TYR A 41 19.20 -25.73 2.34
C TYR A 41 20.68 -25.43 2.12
N THR A 42 21.08 -25.39 0.85
CA THR A 42 22.32 -24.76 0.41
C THR A 42 22.05 -23.39 -0.13
N LYS A 43 23.03 -22.49 -0.02
CA LYS A 43 23.01 -21.18 -0.66
C LYS A 43 24.14 -21.10 -1.67
N ARG A 44 23.84 -20.54 -2.84
CA ARG A 44 24.84 -20.11 -3.82
C ARG A 44 24.51 -18.72 -4.34
N GLU A 45 25.51 -18.01 -4.77
CA GLU A 45 25.43 -16.68 -5.34
C GLU A 45 25.89 -16.73 -6.79
N GLU A 46 25.09 -16.14 -7.68
CA GLU A 46 25.34 -16.14 -9.11
C GLU A 46 25.24 -14.74 -9.68
N MET A 47 25.99 -14.48 -10.72
CA MET A 47 25.86 -13.31 -11.57
C MET A 47 25.18 -13.75 -12.86
N ILE A 48 23.84 -13.63 -12.89
CA ILE A 48 23.03 -14.12 -14.02
C ILE A 48 23.16 -13.15 -15.20
N PRO A 49 23.61 -13.63 -16.39
CA PRO A 49 23.74 -12.78 -17.56
C PRO A 49 22.37 -12.41 -18.15
N MET A 50 22.19 -11.12 -18.45
CA MET A 50 21.06 -10.61 -19.19
C MET A 50 21.39 -10.50 -20.68
N ARG A 51 20.37 -10.38 -21.53
CA ARG A 51 20.49 -10.35 -23.00
C ARG A 51 21.35 -9.22 -23.56
N ASP A 52 21.54 -8.14 -22.79
CA ASP A 52 22.38 -6.98 -23.13
C ASP A 52 23.81 -7.07 -22.58
N GLY A 53 24.16 -8.18 -21.91
CA GLY A 53 25.47 -8.44 -21.36
C GLY A 53 25.66 -7.97 -19.92
N ALA A 54 24.72 -7.27 -19.30
CA ALA A 54 24.78 -6.96 -17.86
C ALA A 54 24.54 -8.23 -17.04
N HIS A 55 25.15 -8.30 -15.83
CA HIS A 55 24.97 -9.42 -14.91
C HIS A 55 24.24 -8.98 -13.66
N LEU A 56 23.23 -9.75 -13.25
CA LEU A 56 22.44 -9.45 -12.05
C LEU A 56 22.77 -10.43 -10.92
N TYR A 57 23.19 -9.86 -9.78
CA TYR A 57 23.46 -10.63 -8.58
C TYR A 57 22.20 -11.33 -8.07
N THR A 58 22.33 -12.64 -7.85
CA THR A 58 21.21 -13.50 -7.47
C THR A 58 21.64 -14.49 -6.41
N ALA A 59 21.01 -14.46 -5.24
CA ALA A 59 21.15 -15.45 -4.19
C ALA A 59 20.10 -16.56 -4.37
N ILE A 60 20.55 -17.80 -4.48
CA ILE A 60 19.72 -18.99 -4.72
C ILE A 60 19.85 -19.93 -3.53
N TYR A 61 18.70 -20.30 -2.95
CA TYR A 61 18.61 -21.23 -1.83
C TYR A 61 17.90 -22.50 -2.31
N GLU A 62 18.64 -23.61 -2.38
CA GLU A 62 18.16 -24.90 -2.89
C GLU A 62 18.01 -25.91 -1.77
N PRO A 63 16.92 -26.70 -1.72
CA PRO A 63 16.79 -27.76 -0.74
C PRO A 63 17.87 -28.83 -0.96
N ILE A 64 18.54 -29.28 0.12
CA ILE A 64 19.56 -30.32 0.08
C ILE A 64 18.94 -31.67 -0.36
N HIS A 65 17.75 -31.95 0.19
CA HIS A 65 16.99 -33.16 -0.13
C HIS A 65 15.55 -32.78 -0.42
N SER A 66 15.07 -33.13 -1.61
CA SER A 66 13.67 -33.08 -2.00
C SER A 66 13.29 -34.34 -2.73
N GLN A 67 12.23 -35.01 -2.27
CA GLN A 67 11.69 -36.22 -2.90
C GLN A 67 10.96 -35.93 -4.22
N LYS A 68 10.49 -34.71 -4.40
CA LYS A 68 9.80 -34.24 -5.62
C LYS A 68 10.55 -33.04 -6.19
N PRO A 69 10.43 -32.78 -7.49
CA PRO A 69 10.92 -31.52 -8.07
C PRO A 69 10.29 -30.31 -7.38
N SER A 70 11.09 -29.29 -7.12
CA SER A 70 10.75 -28.11 -6.30
C SER A 70 10.33 -26.93 -7.17
N PRO A 71 9.26 -26.18 -6.81
CA PRO A 71 8.96 -24.94 -7.48
C PRO A 71 9.93 -23.83 -7.07
N ILE A 72 10.07 -22.82 -7.92
CA ILE A 72 10.92 -21.66 -7.68
C ILE A 72 10.07 -20.48 -7.24
N LEU A 73 10.48 -19.80 -6.17
CA LEU A 73 9.86 -18.54 -5.70
C LEU A 73 10.88 -17.41 -5.76
N ILE A 74 10.61 -16.42 -6.62
CA ILE A 74 11.51 -15.29 -6.89
C ILE A 74 11.02 -14.03 -6.18
N THR A 75 11.95 -13.28 -5.59
CA THR A 75 11.78 -11.88 -5.21
C THR A 75 12.89 -11.06 -5.82
N ARG A 76 12.56 -10.02 -6.57
CA ARG A 76 13.49 -9.00 -7.06
C ARG A 76 13.38 -7.74 -6.21
N THR A 77 14.50 -7.11 -5.90
CA THR A 77 14.51 -6.00 -4.95
C THR A 77 15.55 -4.94 -5.28
N PRO A 78 15.20 -3.64 -5.16
CA PRO A 78 16.18 -2.56 -5.24
C PRO A 78 16.79 -2.26 -3.86
N TYR A 79 16.28 -2.90 -2.78
CA TYR A 79 16.63 -2.59 -1.39
C TYR A 79 17.81 -3.39 -0.84
N LYS A 80 18.24 -4.42 -1.44
CA LYS A 80 19.37 -5.33 -1.14
C LYS A 80 18.92 -6.80 -1.04
N ALA A 81 19.49 -7.66 -1.85
CA ALA A 81 19.27 -9.11 -1.77
C ALA A 81 20.09 -9.78 -0.63
N ALA A 82 20.46 -9.00 0.38
CA ALA A 82 21.20 -9.47 1.55
C ALA A 82 20.45 -10.57 2.32
N PRO A 83 21.22 -11.38 3.10
CA PRO A 83 22.66 -11.31 3.36
C PRO A 83 23.48 -11.83 2.19
N TYR A 84 24.63 -11.21 1.94
CA TYR A 84 25.63 -11.68 0.99
C TYR A 84 26.56 -12.71 1.64
N GLY A 85 27.28 -13.49 0.83
CA GLY A 85 28.16 -14.55 1.30
C GLY A 85 27.38 -15.76 1.85
N GLU A 86 27.96 -16.49 2.77
CA GLU A 86 27.42 -17.78 3.26
C GLU A 86 26.21 -17.67 4.20
N THR A 87 25.90 -16.49 4.68
CA THR A 87 24.79 -16.28 5.63
C THR A 87 23.43 -16.55 4.97
N MET A 88 22.59 -17.35 5.63
CA MET A 88 21.24 -17.64 5.15
C MET A 88 20.28 -16.46 5.38
N SER A 89 19.35 -16.24 4.45
CA SER A 89 18.31 -15.23 4.63
C SER A 89 17.31 -15.65 5.71
N ASN A 90 17.01 -14.73 6.62
CA ASN A 90 16.05 -14.97 7.68
C ASN A 90 14.58 -15.09 7.17
N ARG A 91 14.33 -14.72 5.91
CA ARG A 91 13.02 -14.93 5.28
C ARG A 91 12.60 -16.39 5.31
N LEU A 92 13.56 -17.34 5.17
CA LEU A 92 13.30 -18.77 5.11
C LEU A 92 12.70 -19.33 6.40
N TRP A 93 13.00 -18.75 7.57
CA TRP A 93 12.43 -19.18 8.86
C TRP A 93 11.47 -18.17 9.50
N ARG A 94 11.17 -17.06 8.78
CA ARG A 94 10.14 -16.08 9.19
C ARG A 94 8.97 -16.12 8.22
N SER A 95 8.97 -15.25 7.23
CA SER A 95 7.85 -15.10 6.28
C SER A 95 7.66 -16.29 5.35
N TRP A 96 8.73 -17.02 5.01
CA TRP A 96 8.71 -18.13 4.05
C TRP A 96 8.78 -19.52 4.67
N GLN A 97 8.63 -19.65 5.99
CA GLN A 97 8.77 -20.94 6.67
C GLN A 97 7.87 -22.06 6.12
N LYS A 98 6.64 -21.76 5.70
CA LYS A 98 5.72 -22.75 5.10
C LYS A 98 6.26 -23.26 3.78
N TYR A 99 6.70 -22.35 2.92
CA TYR A 99 7.31 -22.70 1.63
C TYR A 99 8.63 -23.48 1.82
N ALA A 100 9.41 -23.16 2.85
CA ALA A 100 10.62 -23.89 3.17
C ALA A 100 10.33 -25.34 3.60
N ARG A 101 9.23 -25.59 4.32
CA ARG A 101 8.77 -26.96 4.63
C ARG A 101 8.43 -27.73 3.36
N GLU A 102 7.77 -27.07 2.39
CA GLU A 102 7.41 -27.64 1.10
C GLU A 102 8.59 -27.68 0.09
N LYS A 103 9.80 -27.41 0.57
CA LYS A 103 11.03 -27.53 -0.22
C LYS A 103 11.08 -26.66 -1.48
N TYR A 104 10.54 -25.44 -1.42
CA TYR A 104 10.68 -24.46 -2.50
C TYR A 104 12.15 -24.08 -2.69
N ILE A 105 12.54 -23.79 -3.93
CA ILE A 105 13.77 -23.08 -4.27
C ILE A 105 13.48 -21.59 -4.11
N PHE A 106 14.28 -20.87 -3.32
CA PHE A 106 14.11 -19.44 -3.16
C PHE A 106 15.19 -18.67 -3.91
N VAL A 107 14.77 -17.60 -4.56
CA VAL A 107 15.65 -16.73 -5.34
C VAL A 107 15.41 -15.28 -4.92
N ILE A 108 16.49 -14.60 -4.52
CA ILE A 108 16.48 -13.18 -4.18
C ILE A 108 17.50 -12.49 -5.06
N GLN A 109 17.04 -11.55 -5.91
CA GLN A 109 17.86 -10.88 -6.89
C GLN A 109 17.94 -9.38 -6.64
N ASP A 110 19.16 -8.81 -6.63
CA ASP A 110 19.35 -7.37 -6.78
C ASP A 110 18.94 -6.96 -8.19
N VAL A 111 18.08 -5.94 -8.31
CA VAL A 111 17.69 -5.45 -9.63
C VAL A 111 18.85 -4.70 -10.30
N ARG A 112 18.76 -4.53 -11.60
CA ARG A 112 19.71 -3.82 -12.45
C ARG A 112 20.17 -2.49 -11.85
N GLY A 113 21.49 -2.26 -11.82
CA GLY A 113 22.10 -1.03 -11.31
C GLY A 113 21.99 -0.81 -9.80
N ARG A 114 21.57 -1.86 -9.06
CA ARG A 114 21.47 -1.81 -7.60
C ARG A 114 22.40 -2.83 -6.95
N TRP A 115 23.02 -2.40 -5.85
CA TRP A 115 23.89 -3.24 -5.00
C TRP A 115 24.97 -4.01 -5.78
N LYS A 116 24.91 -5.33 -5.84
CA LYS A 116 25.90 -6.15 -6.55
C LYS A 116 25.57 -6.37 -8.03
N SER A 117 24.44 -5.90 -8.51
CA SER A 117 24.05 -6.00 -9.92
C SER A 117 24.66 -4.90 -10.77
N GLU A 118 25.01 -5.27 -11.99
CA GLU A 118 25.51 -4.36 -13.03
C GLU A 118 24.38 -3.62 -13.74
N GLY A 119 24.75 -2.74 -14.66
CA GLY A 119 23.84 -1.92 -15.47
C GLY A 119 23.38 -0.65 -14.78
N GLU A 120 22.42 0.04 -15.38
CA GLU A 120 21.89 1.32 -14.91
C GLU A 120 20.54 1.14 -14.21
N PHE A 121 20.39 1.74 -13.03
CA PHE A 121 19.12 1.78 -12.32
C PHE A 121 18.26 2.95 -12.81
N ILE A 122 17.08 2.64 -13.33
CA ILE A 122 16.06 3.62 -13.69
C ILE A 122 14.82 3.36 -12.83
N ASN A 123 14.35 4.40 -12.12
CA ASN A 123 13.18 4.29 -11.26
C ASN A 123 11.92 3.96 -12.07
N VAL A 124 11.21 2.89 -11.67
CA VAL A 124 10.01 2.39 -12.35
C VAL A 124 10.23 2.44 -13.86
N ARG A 125 11.26 1.74 -14.31
CA ARG A 125 11.68 1.72 -15.72
C ARG A 125 10.45 1.45 -16.60
N PRO A 126 10.19 2.30 -17.63
CA PRO A 126 9.07 2.10 -18.55
C PRO A 126 9.06 0.71 -19.17
N PHE A 127 7.87 0.13 -19.26
CA PHE A 127 7.67 -1.16 -19.93
C PHE A 127 7.85 -1.02 -21.43
N VAL A 128 8.62 -1.93 -22.04
CA VAL A 128 8.86 -1.95 -23.49
C VAL A 128 7.89 -2.94 -24.14
N SER A 129 6.95 -2.41 -24.90
CA SER A 129 5.99 -3.23 -25.62
C SER A 129 6.66 -4.14 -26.67
N GLU A 130 6.00 -5.25 -27.04
CA GLU A 130 6.46 -6.19 -28.08
C GLU A 130 6.86 -5.51 -29.40
N LYS A 131 6.18 -4.41 -29.74
CA LYS A 131 6.44 -3.67 -31.00
C LYS A 131 7.72 -2.82 -30.95
N GLU A 132 8.22 -2.54 -29.75
CA GLU A 132 9.36 -1.64 -29.51
C GLU A 132 10.64 -2.39 -29.08
N LYS A 133 10.60 -3.72 -29.02
CA LYS A 133 11.67 -4.58 -28.46
C LYS A 133 13.00 -4.55 -29.21
N ASN A 134 13.19 -3.76 -30.24
CA ASN A 134 14.44 -3.68 -31.02
C ASN A 134 15.67 -3.33 -30.13
N GLY A 135 16.14 -4.31 -29.33
CA GLY A 135 17.29 -4.18 -28.44
C GLY A 135 17.07 -3.37 -27.16
N LYS A 136 15.87 -2.84 -26.94
CA LYS A 136 15.53 -2.17 -25.67
C LYS A 136 15.30 -3.20 -24.56
N ILE A 137 15.74 -2.86 -23.36
CA ILE A 137 15.58 -3.66 -22.14
C ILE A 137 14.64 -2.97 -21.18
N ASP A 138 13.95 -3.78 -20.38
CA ASP A 138 13.10 -3.35 -19.29
C ASP A 138 13.16 -4.37 -18.13
N GLU A 139 12.42 -4.13 -17.08
CA GLU A 139 12.39 -5.04 -15.93
C GLU A 139 11.70 -6.37 -16.25
N ALA A 140 10.80 -6.41 -17.23
CA ALA A 140 10.16 -7.64 -17.67
C ALA A 140 11.13 -8.51 -18.48
N SER A 141 11.99 -7.92 -19.31
CA SER A 141 13.06 -8.65 -20.02
C SER A 141 14.10 -9.22 -19.07
N ASP A 142 14.46 -8.50 -18.00
CA ASP A 142 15.38 -9.01 -16.96
C ASP A 142 14.77 -10.21 -16.20
N VAL A 143 13.46 -10.16 -15.90
CA VAL A 143 12.77 -11.31 -15.30
C VAL A 143 12.73 -12.48 -16.27
N TYR A 144 12.49 -12.23 -17.55
CA TYR A 144 12.48 -13.28 -18.57
C TYR A 144 13.82 -14.02 -18.60
N ASP A 145 14.92 -13.28 -18.74
CA ASP A 145 16.28 -13.86 -18.82
C ASP A 145 16.66 -14.58 -17.51
N THR A 146 16.28 -14.02 -16.37
CA THR A 146 16.47 -14.66 -15.06
C THR A 146 15.69 -15.98 -14.95
N ALA A 147 14.43 -16.00 -15.37
CA ALA A 147 13.60 -17.20 -15.33
C ALA A 147 14.12 -18.30 -16.25
N GLU A 148 14.52 -17.95 -17.48
CA GLU A 148 15.13 -18.86 -18.43
C GLU A 148 16.40 -19.48 -17.84
N TRP A 149 17.30 -18.65 -17.29
CA TRP A 149 18.53 -19.14 -16.67
C TRP A 149 18.24 -20.09 -15.49
N LEU A 150 17.31 -19.74 -14.60
CA LEU A 150 16.98 -20.53 -13.42
C LEU A 150 16.45 -21.92 -13.76
N ILE A 151 15.61 -22.05 -14.78
CA ILE A 151 15.06 -23.35 -15.21
C ILE A 151 16.19 -24.33 -15.60
N TYR A 152 17.23 -23.84 -16.25
CA TYR A 152 18.36 -24.70 -16.68
C TYR A 152 19.44 -24.89 -15.61
N HIS A 153 19.55 -23.99 -14.62
CA HIS A 153 20.68 -23.97 -13.69
C HIS A 153 20.33 -24.28 -12.23
N THR A 154 19.05 -24.46 -11.89
CA THR A 154 18.65 -24.90 -10.55
C THR A 154 18.39 -26.40 -10.52
N ARG A 155 18.84 -27.05 -9.42
CA ARG A 155 18.74 -28.51 -9.30
C ARG A 155 17.30 -28.92 -8.96
N ASN A 156 16.84 -30.00 -9.59
CA ASN A 156 15.55 -30.62 -9.28
C ASN A 156 14.37 -29.64 -9.18
N ASN A 157 14.34 -28.63 -10.09
CA ASN A 157 13.19 -27.76 -10.20
C ASN A 157 12.05 -28.43 -11.00
N ASN A 158 10.79 -28.02 -10.76
CA ASN A 158 9.62 -28.57 -11.44
C ASN A 158 9.19 -27.77 -12.69
N GLY A 159 9.96 -26.76 -13.10
CA GLY A 159 9.66 -25.90 -14.23
C GLY A 159 8.63 -24.80 -13.95
N ASN A 160 8.16 -24.65 -12.72
CA ASN A 160 7.17 -23.63 -12.34
C ASN A 160 7.81 -22.55 -11.45
N ILE A 161 7.58 -21.31 -11.81
CA ILE A 161 8.09 -20.13 -11.11
C ILE A 161 6.94 -19.29 -10.59
N GLY A 162 7.00 -18.91 -9.31
CA GLY A 162 6.22 -17.85 -8.71
C GLY A 162 7.09 -16.62 -8.48
N ILE A 163 6.51 -15.44 -8.63
CA ILE A 163 7.18 -14.18 -8.31
C ILE A 163 6.36 -13.39 -7.30
N ILE A 164 7.04 -12.94 -6.22
CA ILE A 164 6.39 -12.26 -5.09
C ILE A 164 7.22 -11.07 -4.63
N GLY A 165 6.56 -10.00 -4.27
CA GLY A 165 7.23 -8.82 -3.72
C GLY A 165 6.26 -7.74 -3.27
N SER A 166 6.74 -6.88 -2.36
CA SER A 166 5.96 -5.80 -1.76
C SER A 166 6.52 -4.44 -2.17
N SER A 167 5.64 -3.44 -2.37
CA SER A 167 6.04 -2.09 -2.70
C SER A 167 6.76 -2.03 -4.05
N TYR A 168 7.92 -1.46 -4.13
CA TYR A 168 8.76 -1.52 -5.33
C TYR A 168 9.01 -2.96 -5.80
N SER A 169 9.18 -3.93 -4.89
CA SER A 169 9.25 -5.36 -5.26
C SER A 169 7.91 -5.90 -5.79
N GLY A 170 6.80 -5.25 -5.45
CA GLY A 170 5.48 -5.51 -6.02
C GLY A 170 5.41 -5.10 -7.50
N PHE A 171 5.98 -3.93 -7.84
CA PHE A 171 6.20 -3.53 -9.23
C PHE A 171 7.00 -4.59 -10.01
N TYR A 172 8.13 -5.08 -9.45
CA TYR A 172 8.90 -6.13 -10.14
C TYR A 172 8.13 -7.45 -10.25
N SER A 173 7.21 -7.75 -9.31
CA SER A 173 6.34 -8.92 -9.44
C SER A 173 5.37 -8.78 -10.61
N LEU A 174 4.83 -7.58 -10.82
CA LEU A 174 4.00 -7.27 -11.99
C LEU A 174 4.81 -7.37 -13.29
N MET A 175 6.03 -6.82 -13.31
CA MET A 175 6.92 -6.95 -14.48
C MET A 175 7.21 -8.41 -14.81
N GLY A 176 7.33 -9.27 -13.80
CA GLY A 176 7.42 -10.72 -13.98
C GLY A 176 6.21 -11.32 -14.68
N ALA A 177 5.01 -10.92 -14.29
CA ALA A 177 3.79 -11.36 -14.97
C ALA A 177 3.71 -10.87 -16.42
N LEU A 178 4.18 -9.64 -16.68
CA LEU A 178 4.22 -9.03 -18.02
C LEU A 178 5.36 -9.58 -18.90
N SER A 179 6.36 -10.24 -18.32
CA SER A 179 7.48 -10.85 -19.09
C SER A 179 7.02 -11.91 -20.06
N ALA A 180 5.84 -12.49 -19.84
CA ALA A 180 5.24 -13.56 -20.61
C ALA A 180 6.09 -14.88 -20.66
N HIS A 181 7.07 -15.04 -19.77
CA HIS A 181 7.87 -16.26 -19.70
C HIS A 181 7.00 -17.47 -19.31
N PRO A 182 7.06 -18.61 -20.06
CA PRO A 182 6.11 -19.71 -19.88
C PRO A 182 6.24 -20.44 -18.52
N ALA A 183 7.41 -20.38 -17.87
CA ALA A 183 7.61 -20.97 -16.55
C ALA A 183 6.95 -20.14 -15.43
N ILE A 184 6.67 -18.85 -15.62
CA ILE A 184 6.01 -18.02 -14.61
C ILE A 184 4.52 -18.38 -14.60
N LYS A 185 4.08 -19.04 -13.51
CA LYS A 185 2.71 -19.54 -13.34
C LYS A 185 1.88 -18.65 -12.42
N ALA A 186 2.53 -17.98 -11.49
CA ALA A 186 1.84 -17.12 -10.51
C ALA A 186 2.67 -15.87 -10.20
N ALA A 187 1.99 -14.75 -9.97
CA ALA A 187 2.60 -13.52 -9.46
C ALA A 187 1.77 -12.95 -8.31
N VAL A 188 2.47 -12.47 -7.27
CA VAL A 188 1.86 -11.88 -6.08
C VAL A 188 2.41 -10.47 -5.88
N PRO A 189 1.94 -9.48 -6.68
CA PRO A 189 2.27 -8.08 -6.45
C PRO A 189 1.55 -7.59 -5.18
N GLN A 190 2.32 -7.19 -4.18
CA GLN A 190 1.83 -6.73 -2.88
C GLN A 190 2.08 -5.22 -2.78
N ALA A 191 1.02 -4.41 -2.58
CA ALA A 191 1.07 -2.95 -2.64
C ALA A 191 2.02 -2.49 -3.77
N PRO A 192 1.71 -2.84 -5.02
CA PRO A 192 2.61 -2.54 -6.12
C PRO A 192 2.56 -1.07 -6.49
N VAL A 193 3.73 -0.47 -6.70
CA VAL A 193 3.83 0.83 -7.36
C VAL A 193 3.25 0.74 -8.76
N THR A 194 2.35 1.65 -9.11
CA THR A 194 1.72 1.69 -10.44
C THR A 194 1.80 3.05 -11.11
N ASP A 195 1.50 4.12 -10.38
CA ASP A 195 1.51 5.49 -10.89
C ASP A 195 1.89 6.49 -9.79
N TRP A 196 3.10 6.98 -9.85
CA TRP A 196 3.67 7.91 -8.87
C TRP A 196 3.18 9.36 -8.97
N PHE A 197 2.33 9.68 -9.95
CA PHE A 197 1.71 11.00 -10.04
C PHE A 197 0.27 11.02 -9.55
N MET A 198 -0.44 9.91 -9.73
CA MET A 198 -1.87 9.87 -9.44
C MET A 198 -2.19 9.48 -8.00
N GLY A 199 -1.42 8.57 -7.37
CA GLY A 199 -1.81 8.12 -6.05
C GLY A 199 -0.86 7.16 -5.33
N ASP A 200 0.35 6.91 -5.87
CA ASP A 200 1.38 6.12 -5.20
C ASP A 200 2.55 7.02 -4.77
N ASP A 201 3.32 6.64 -3.77
CA ASP A 201 4.51 7.22 -3.13
C ASP A 201 4.79 8.73 -3.27
N TYR A 202 4.81 9.28 -4.51
CA TYR A 202 5.33 10.63 -4.74
C TYR A 202 4.27 11.71 -4.88
N HIS A 203 3.10 11.41 -5.45
CA HIS A 203 2.02 12.38 -5.56
C HIS A 203 0.66 11.70 -5.37
N HIS A 204 -0.28 12.46 -4.85
CA HIS A 204 -1.70 12.14 -4.87
C HIS A 204 -2.44 13.27 -5.59
N ASN A 205 -3.11 12.93 -6.70
CA ASN A 205 -3.82 13.89 -7.54
C ASN A 205 -3.01 15.18 -7.79
N GLY A 206 -1.70 15.01 -8.10
CA GLY A 206 -0.76 16.08 -8.41
C GLY A 206 -0.21 16.85 -7.20
N ALA A 207 -0.61 16.54 -5.96
CA ALA A 207 0.02 17.09 -4.75
C ALA A 207 1.21 16.21 -4.33
N PHE A 208 2.37 16.83 -4.10
CA PHE A 208 3.60 16.11 -3.80
C PHE A 208 3.61 15.58 -2.36
N MET A 209 3.87 14.27 -2.19
CA MET A 209 3.99 13.60 -0.89
C MET A 209 5.35 13.93 -0.25
N LEU A 210 5.40 15.06 0.46
CA LEU A 210 6.64 15.73 0.82
C LEU A 210 7.56 14.90 1.71
N CYS A 211 7.09 14.47 2.88
CA CYS A 211 7.98 13.83 3.87
C CYS A 211 8.48 12.46 3.39
N ASP A 212 7.61 11.67 2.80
CA ASP A 212 7.96 10.33 2.31
C ASP A 212 8.74 10.41 0.99
N GLY A 213 8.29 11.20 0.02
CA GLY A 213 8.95 11.37 -1.26
C GLY A 213 10.37 11.92 -1.12
N PHE A 214 10.57 12.94 -0.27
CA PHE A 214 11.90 13.47 0.01
C PHE A 214 12.83 12.44 0.68
N ARG A 215 12.30 11.72 1.69
CA ARG A 215 13.07 10.68 2.39
C ARG A 215 13.45 9.54 1.46
N PHE A 216 12.50 9.08 0.65
CA PHE A 216 12.71 8.02 -0.30
C PHE A 216 13.73 8.41 -1.37
N ALA A 217 13.57 9.57 -2.01
CA ALA A 217 14.51 10.07 -3.00
C ALA A 217 15.92 10.22 -2.43
N SER A 218 16.05 10.86 -1.27
CA SER A 218 17.36 11.14 -0.63
C SER A 218 18.10 9.88 -0.17
N SER A 219 17.43 8.79 0.10
CA SER A 219 18.04 7.52 0.56
C SER A 219 18.22 6.50 -0.57
N MET A 220 17.17 6.31 -1.37
CA MET A 220 17.10 5.26 -2.39
C MET A 220 17.93 5.60 -3.62
N ASN A 221 17.92 6.86 -4.06
CA ASN A 221 18.47 7.26 -5.35
C ASN A 221 19.92 7.79 -5.29
N ARG A 222 20.67 7.42 -4.23
CA ARG A 222 22.08 7.78 -4.14
C ARG A 222 22.90 7.10 -5.22
N PRO A 223 23.89 7.81 -5.81
CA PRO A 223 24.74 7.27 -6.86
C PRO A 223 25.43 5.97 -6.45
N ARG A 224 25.44 5.00 -7.35
CA ARG A 224 26.18 3.73 -7.24
C ARG A 224 26.91 3.49 -8.55
N PRO A 225 28.10 4.07 -8.70
CA PRO A 225 28.82 4.02 -9.98
C PRO A 225 29.35 2.60 -10.32
N ILE A 226 29.49 1.75 -9.31
CA ILE A 226 29.92 0.35 -9.47
C ILE A 226 29.11 -0.55 -8.53
N PRO A 227 28.99 -1.85 -8.83
CA PRO A 227 28.41 -2.85 -7.94
C PRO A 227 29.08 -2.82 -6.55
N THR A 228 28.29 -2.82 -5.47
CA THR A 228 28.79 -2.69 -4.10
C THR A 228 27.86 -3.33 -3.08
N GLU A 229 28.41 -3.85 -2.00
CA GLU A 229 27.67 -4.30 -0.82
C GLU A 229 27.42 -3.17 0.20
N GLN A 230 28.12 -2.06 0.06
CA GLN A 230 28.11 -0.98 1.03
C GLN A 230 26.95 -0.01 0.76
N SER A 231 26.27 0.38 1.82
CA SER A 231 25.30 1.47 1.76
C SER A 231 26.03 2.81 1.69
N THR A 232 25.63 3.68 0.78
CA THR A 232 26.03 5.08 0.85
C THR A 232 25.29 5.71 2.04
N PRO A 233 26.00 6.30 3.03
CA PRO A 233 25.35 6.93 4.18
C PRO A 233 24.33 7.97 3.74
N ALA A 234 23.16 7.98 4.37
CA ALA A 234 22.21 9.06 4.19
C ALA A 234 22.78 10.37 4.69
N THR A 235 22.51 11.49 4.01
CA THR A 235 22.85 12.81 4.54
C THR A 235 21.97 13.05 5.77
N PRO A 236 22.53 13.22 6.97
CA PRO A 236 21.74 13.54 8.14
C PRO A 236 21.15 14.95 7.95
N TYR A 237 19.85 15.07 7.86
CA TYR A 237 19.23 16.36 7.64
C TYR A 237 18.27 16.79 8.74
N TYR A 238 17.73 15.89 9.56
CA TYR A 238 16.99 16.40 10.70
C TYR A 238 17.65 16.13 12.06
N LYS A 239 17.51 17.19 12.89
CA LYS A 239 17.72 17.10 14.34
C LYS A 239 16.47 17.50 15.12
N THR A 240 15.36 17.79 14.42
CA THR A 240 14.08 18.25 14.95
C THR A 240 12.98 17.36 14.39
N ASP A 241 11.74 17.51 14.87
CA ASP A 241 10.58 16.87 14.26
C ASP A 241 10.41 17.27 12.79
N GLU A 242 9.73 16.40 12.02
CA GLU A 242 9.61 16.62 10.58
C GLU A 242 8.75 17.84 10.23
N TYR A 243 7.72 18.20 11.02
CA TYR A 243 6.92 19.40 10.78
C TYR A 243 7.80 20.66 10.84
N SER A 244 8.55 20.81 11.94
CA SER A 244 9.47 21.95 12.12
C SER A 244 10.58 21.98 11.09
N PHE A 245 11.11 20.80 10.71
CA PHE A 245 12.15 20.69 9.69
C PHE A 245 11.65 21.21 8.35
N PHE A 246 10.57 20.64 7.81
CA PHE A 246 10.07 21.01 6.49
C PHE A 246 9.53 22.45 6.44
N LEU A 247 8.89 22.92 7.54
CA LEU A 247 8.45 24.31 7.60
C LEU A 247 9.63 25.29 7.55
N LYS A 248 10.73 24.98 8.25
CA LYS A 248 11.96 25.79 8.21
C LYS A 248 12.67 25.72 6.85
N MET A 249 12.64 24.57 6.18
CA MET A 249 13.20 24.42 4.83
C MET A 249 12.44 25.27 3.81
N GLY A 250 11.14 25.49 4.02
CA GLY A 250 10.33 26.36 3.17
C GLY A 250 9.90 25.67 1.88
N THR A 251 10.49 26.04 0.74
CA THR A 251 10.08 25.56 -0.58
C THR A 251 10.79 24.28 -1.01
N LEU A 252 10.23 23.56 -2.00
CA LEU A 252 10.86 22.39 -2.63
C LEU A 252 12.21 22.74 -3.27
N LYS A 253 12.35 23.97 -3.80
CA LYS A 253 13.62 24.51 -4.32
C LYS A 253 14.74 24.46 -3.28
N ASN A 254 14.46 24.73 -2.00
CA ASN A 254 15.44 24.66 -0.93
C ASN A 254 15.83 23.21 -0.59
N LEU A 255 14.90 22.26 -0.70
CA LEU A 255 15.20 20.84 -0.57
C LEU A 255 16.07 20.34 -1.73
N THR A 256 15.83 20.80 -2.95
CA THR A 256 16.70 20.53 -4.10
C THR A 256 18.12 21.03 -3.86
N ARG A 257 18.27 22.26 -3.35
CA ARG A 257 19.60 22.80 -2.96
C ARG A 257 20.27 21.95 -1.88
N LEU A 258 19.50 21.45 -0.91
CA LEU A 258 20.02 20.59 0.17
C LEU A 258 20.54 19.25 -0.36
N LEU A 259 19.84 18.61 -1.32
CA LEU A 259 20.23 17.35 -1.93
C LEU A 259 21.38 17.49 -2.93
N GLY A 260 21.48 18.64 -3.59
CA GLY A 260 22.48 18.94 -4.64
C GLY A 260 22.25 18.11 -5.91
N ASP A 261 23.25 18.12 -6.79
CA ASP A 261 23.14 17.51 -8.13
C ASP A 261 23.30 15.99 -8.15
N SER A 262 23.67 15.37 -7.04
CA SER A 262 23.98 13.94 -7.00
C SER A 262 22.77 13.01 -6.98
N ILE A 263 21.59 13.51 -6.64
CA ILE A 263 20.34 12.73 -6.63
C ILE A 263 19.59 12.97 -7.93
N LEU A 264 20.06 12.35 -9.01
CA LEU A 264 19.55 12.58 -10.37
C LEU A 264 18.03 12.45 -10.46
N TYR A 265 17.46 11.41 -9.85
CA TYR A 265 16.00 11.19 -9.89
C TYR A 265 15.20 12.32 -9.23
N TRP A 266 15.72 12.91 -8.13
CA TRP A 266 15.07 14.08 -7.52
C TRP A 266 15.06 15.27 -8.50
N ASN A 267 16.20 15.50 -9.14
CA ASN A 267 16.32 16.60 -10.08
C ASN A 267 15.43 16.40 -11.33
N GLU A 268 15.35 15.17 -11.85
CA GLU A 268 14.40 14.81 -12.91
C GLU A 268 12.96 15.06 -12.47
N LEU A 269 12.55 14.53 -11.31
CA LEU A 269 11.20 14.70 -10.76
C LEU A 269 10.80 16.18 -10.67
N MET A 270 11.73 17.06 -10.23
CA MET A 270 11.49 18.50 -10.13
C MET A 270 11.35 19.20 -11.49
N THR A 271 11.69 18.55 -12.59
CA THR A 271 11.46 19.09 -13.96
C THR A 271 10.16 18.63 -14.60
N HIS A 272 9.40 17.75 -13.93
CA HIS A 272 8.14 17.17 -14.43
C HIS A 272 6.95 17.50 -13.50
N PRO A 273 6.55 18.79 -13.39
CA PRO A 273 5.50 19.21 -12.46
C PRO A 273 4.09 18.77 -12.86
N ASN A 274 3.86 18.42 -14.14
CA ASN A 274 2.57 17.99 -14.67
C ASN A 274 2.63 16.52 -15.10
N TYR A 275 1.47 15.90 -15.29
CA TYR A 275 1.34 14.52 -15.76
C TYR A 275 1.70 14.38 -17.24
N ASP A 276 2.96 14.61 -17.57
CA ASP A 276 3.51 14.51 -18.92
C ASP A 276 3.89 13.07 -19.31
N SER A 277 4.53 12.90 -20.46
CA SER A 277 4.96 11.58 -20.97
C SER A 277 5.93 10.88 -20.04
N TRP A 278 6.76 11.61 -19.30
CA TRP A 278 7.71 11.02 -18.35
C TRP A 278 7.02 10.23 -17.23
N TRP A 279 5.89 10.74 -16.69
CA TRP A 279 5.05 10.02 -15.74
C TRP A 279 4.23 8.92 -16.41
N GLN A 280 3.62 9.23 -17.56
CA GLN A 280 2.71 8.33 -18.27
C GLN A 280 3.38 7.05 -18.76
N GLU A 281 4.65 7.12 -19.15
CA GLU A 281 5.44 5.95 -19.55
C GLU A 281 5.75 5.03 -18.36
N ARG A 282 5.74 5.56 -17.14
CA ARG A 282 5.94 4.83 -15.87
C ARG A 282 4.65 4.25 -15.29
N ASP A 283 3.49 4.63 -15.84
CA ASP A 283 2.20 4.05 -15.45
C ASP A 283 2.07 2.61 -15.92
N THR A 284 2.31 1.67 -15.03
CA THR A 284 2.31 0.24 -15.33
C THR A 284 0.92 -0.30 -15.67
N ARG A 285 -0.16 0.37 -15.24
CA ARG A 285 -1.55 -0.01 -15.50
C ARG A 285 -1.90 0.03 -16.97
N ARG A 286 -1.18 0.81 -17.77
CA ARG A 286 -1.37 0.92 -19.23
C ARG A 286 -1.00 -0.35 -19.99
N ASN A 287 -0.24 -1.26 -19.36
CA ASN A 287 0.40 -2.41 -20.00
C ASN A 287 -0.12 -3.76 -19.53
N CYS A 288 -1.27 -3.82 -18.86
CA CYS A 288 -1.84 -5.03 -18.26
C CYS A 288 -2.54 -5.96 -19.28
N TYR A 289 -2.02 -6.05 -20.49
CA TYR A 289 -2.62 -6.86 -21.56
C TYR A 289 -2.07 -8.29 -21.58
N LYS A 290 -2.93 -9.27 -21.85
CA LYS A 290 -2.56 -10.67 -22.14
C LYS A 290 -1.73 -11.32 -21.01
N ILE A 291 -2.02 -10.97 -19.78
CA ILE A 291 -1.38 -11.57 -18.61
C ILE A 291 -1.78 -13.05 -18.54
N LYS A 292 -0.79 -13.93 -18.60
CA LYS A 292 -0.99 -15.40 -18.58
C LYS A 292 -0.90 -16.01 -17.19
N PRO A 293 0.05 -15.60 -16.32
CA PRO A 293 0.13 -16.13 -14.96
C PRO A 293 -1.13 -15.81 -14.16
N ALA A 294 -1.41 -16.64 -13.14
CA ALA A 294 -2.37 -16.29 -12.12
C ALA A 294 -1.86 -15.13 -11.27
N ILE A 295 -2.73 -14.20 -10.90
CA ILE A 295 -2.36 -12.98 -10.16
C ILE A 295 -3.14 -12.94 -8.83
N LEU A 296 -2.41 -12.77 -7.72
CA LEU A 296 -2.96 -12.40 -6.42
C LEU A 296 -2.43 -11.02 -6.04
N ILE A 297 -3.28 -10.00 -6.11
CA ILE A 297 -2.94 -8.65 -5.66
C ILE A 297 -3.22 -8.53 -4.17
N VAL A 298 -2.29 -7.93 -3.43
CA VAL A 298 -2.39 -7.78 -1.97
C VAL A 298 -2.20 -6.32 -1.60
N GLY A 299 -3.04 -5.80 -0.70
CA GLY A 299 -2.84 -4.44 -0.20
C GLY A 299 -3.48 -4.17 1.15
N GLY A 300 -3.24 -2.97 1.64
CA GLY A 300 -3.73 -2.47 2.91
C GLY A 300 -4.74 -1.34 2.74
N LEU A 301 -5.85 -1.41 3.47
CA LEU A 301 -6.83 -0.31 3.52
C LEU A 301 -6.26 0.97 4.14
N PHE A 302 -5.26 0.83 5.01
CA PHE A 302 -4.57 1.91 5.70
C PHE A 302 -3.12 2.05 5.22
N ASP A 303 -2.87 1.68 3.96
CA ASP A 303 -1.59 1.88 3.30
C ASP A 303 -1.53 3.33 2.79
N ALA A 304 -0.52 4.06 3.25
CA ALA A 304 -0.32 5.47 2.92
C ALA A 304 0.65 5.69 1.76
N GLU A 305 1.14 4.61 1.16
CA GLU A 305 2.11 4.64 0.07
C GLU A 305 1.47 4.14 -1.23
N ASP A 306 1.02 2.86 -1.27
CA ASP A 306 0.56 2.21 -2.50
C ASP A 306 -0.86 1.63 -2.41
N CYS A 307 -1.76 2.27 -1.64
CA CYS A 307 -3.17 1.87 -1.59
C CYS A 307 -3.85 2.03 -2.95
N PHE A 308 -3.59 3.16 -3.61
CA PHE A 308 -4.11 3.47 -4.95
C PHE A 308 -3.66 2.42 -5.97
N GLY A 309 -2.35 2.14 -6.04
CA GLY A 309 -1.80 1.18 -6.99
C GLY A 309 -2.39 -0.22 -6.86
N THR A 310 -2.67 -0.65 -5.64
CA THR A 310 -3.32 -1.95 -5.39
C THR A 310 -4.71 -2.03 -6.03
N TRP A 311 -5.57 -1.05 -5.79
CA TRP A 311 -6.92 -1.02 -6.32
C TRP A 311 -6.93 -0.84 -7.85
N GLU A 312 -6.14 0.10 -8.34
CA GLU A 312 -6.15 0.46 -9.74
C GLU A 312 -5.49 -0.60 -10.63
N LEU A 313 -4.49 -1.33 -10.11
CA LEU A 313 -3.94 -2.49 -10.81
C LEU A 313 -5.00 -3.60 -10.97
N TYR A 314 -5.77 -3.89 -9.91
CA TYR A 314 -6.86 -4.86 -10.00
C TYR A 314 -7.87 -4.46 -11.09
N LYS A 315 -8.34 -3.20 -11.06
CA LYS A 315 -9.27 -2.66 -12.06
C LYS A 315 -8.68 -2.68 -13.47
N ALA A 316 -7.39 -2.38 -13.63
CA ALA A 316 -6.69 -2.40 -14.92
C ALA A 316 -6.59 -3.81 -15.50
N ILE A 317 -6.18 -4.81 -14.72
CA ILE A 317 -6.10 -6.21 -15.17
C ILE A 317 -7.50 -6.73 -15.51
N GLN A 318 -8.49 -6.43 -14.70
CA GLN A 318 -9.88 -6.85 -14.96
C GLN A 318 -10.39 -6.34 -16.32
N ARG A 319 -10.03 -5.11 -16.70
CA ARG A 319 -10.41 -4.52 -18.00
C ARG A 319 -9.59 -5.05 -19.17
N GLN A 320 -8.27 -5.15 -19.01
CA GLN A 320 -7.34 -5.40 -20.12
C GLN A 320 -7.02 -6.88 -20.32
N SER A 321 -7.12 -7.69 -19.27
CA SER A 321 -6.88 -9.14 -19.29
C SER A 321 -8.02 -9.91 -18.62
N PRO A 322 -9.26 -9.85 -19.13
CA PRO A 322 -10.45 -10.38 -18.45
C PRO A 322 -10.43 -11.91 -18.25
N ASN A 323 -9.55 -12.63 -18.95
CA ASN A 323 -9.38 -14.08 -18.83
C ASN A 323 -8.30 -14.48 -17.81
N THR A 324 -7.55 -13.54 -17.26
CA THR A 324 -6.54 -13.81 -16.24
C THR A 324 -7.20 -14.33 -14.96
N GLN A 325 -6.60 -15.34 -14.36
CA GLN A 325 -6.97 -15.78 -13.01
C GLN A 325 -6.51 -14.68 -12.03
N LEU A 326 -7.46 -13.89 -11.55
CA LEU A 326 -7.19 -12.66 -10.79
C LEU A 326 -7.90 -12.71 -9.43
N GLU A 327 -7.11 -12.63 -8.38
CA GLU A 327 -7.59 -12.49 -7.00
C GLU A 327 -7.07 -11.19 -6.38
N LEU A 328 -7.83 -10.64 -5.45
CA LEU A 328 -7.47 -9.44 -4.68
C LEU A 328 -7.72 -9.70 -3.20
N ILE A 329 -6.77 -9.29 -2.35
CA ILE A 329 -7.01 -9.22 -0.91
C ILE A 329 -6.62 -7.85 -0.36
N MET A 330 -7.55 -7.20 0.36
CA MET A 330 -7.35 -5.94 1.06
C MET A 330 -7.61 -6.12 2.55
N GLY A 331 -6.56 -6.04 3.34
CA GLY A 331 -6.66 -6.15 4.80
C GLY A 331 -6.57 -4.80 5.50
N PRO A 332 -6.80 -4.73 6.83
CA PRO A 332 -6.72 -3.50 7.61
C PRO A 332 -5.25 -3.17 7.95
N TRP A 333 -4.41 -3.09 6.94
CA TRP A 333 -2.96 -3.02 7.07
C TRP A 333 -2.43 -1.65 6.64
N TYR A 334 -1.36 -1.22 7.31
CA TYR A 334 -0.44 -0.22 6.79
C TYR A 334 0.55 -0.86 5.81
N HIS A 335 1.34 -0.05 5.10
CA HIS A 335 2.29 -0.52 4.08
C HIS A 335 3.23 -1.63 4.59
N GLY A 336 3.18 -2.80 3.94
CA GLY A 336 4.00 -3.97 4.29
C GLY A 336 3.58 -4.74 5.56
N ALA A 337 2.48 -4.38 6.23
CA ALA A 337 2.06 -5.02 7.48
C ALA A 337 1.72 -6.51 7.33
N TRP A 338 1.29 -6.95 6.16
CA TRP A 338 0.98 -8.36 5.86
C TRP A 338 2.20 -9.29 5.95
N GLY A 339 3.43 -8.76 5.89
CA GLY A 339 4.65 -9.50 6.16
C GLY A 339 4.94 -9.76 7.64
N GLY A 340 4.18 -9.18 8.56
CA GLY A 340 4.35 -9.31 10.01
C GLY A 340 3.78 -10.59 10.61
N THR A 341 3.71 -10.63 11.94
CA THR A 341 3.24 -11.81 12.70
C THR A 341 1.90 -11.61 13.37
N ASP A 342 1.61 -10.41 13.84
CA ASP A 342 0.33 -10.05 14.48
C ASP A 342 -0.14 -8.69 13.99
N ARG A 343 -1.39 -8.65 13.53
CA ARG A 343 -2.09 -7.46 13.08
C ARG A 343 -3.56 -7.52 13.50
N SER A 344 -3.78 -7.66 14.79
CA SER A 344 -5.10 -7.58 15.39
C SER A 344 -5.53 -6.14 15.69
N TYR A 345 -4.65 -5.17 15.48
CA TYR A 345 -4.89 -3.74 15.68
C TYR A 345 -3.98 -2.86 14.82
N LEU A 346 -4.35 -1.57 14.67
CA LEU A 346 -3.52 -0.50 14.13
C LEU A 346 -3.74 0.77 14.94
N GLY A 347 -2.68 1.34 15.52
CA GLY A 347 -2.81 2.43 16.46
C GLY A 347 -3.77 2.07 17.61
N ASN A 348 -4.80 2.87 17.80
CA ASN A 348 -5.83 2.64 18.82
C ASN A 348 -7.00 1.77 18.35
N ILE A 349 -7.06 1.45 17.06
CA ILE A 349 -8.16 0.68 16.47
C ILE A 349 -7.88 -0.82 16.56
N GLN A 350 -8.86 -1.57 17.09
CA GLN A 350 -8.80 -3.03 17.22
C GLN A 350 -9.61 -3.71 16.12
N PHE A 351 -9.04 -4.79 15.54
CA PHE A 351 -9.69 -5.58 14.48
C PHE A 351 -10.20 -6.95 14.96
N GLY A 352 -9.99 -7.26 16.24
CA GLY A 352 -10.56 -8.44 16.89
C GLY A 352 -9.85 -9.77 16.60
N ALA A 353 -9.11 -9.91 15.51
CA ALA A 353 -8.39 -11.13 15.14
C ALA A 353 -7.08 -10.80 14.40
N ASN A 354 -6.15 -11.77 14.36
CA ASN A 354 -4.94 -11.65 13.58
C ASN A 354 -5.24 -11.79 12.07
N THR A 355 -5.36 -10.67 11.38
CA THR A 355 -5.74 -10.60 9.97
C THR A 355 -4.64 -11.10 9.02
N VAL A 356 -3.37 -11.06 9.44
CA VAL A 356 -2.24 -11.54 8.64
C VAL A 356 -2.20 -13.06 8.57
N LEU A 357 -2.54 -13.76 9.64
CA LEU A 357 -2.62 -15.23 9.62
C LEU A 357 -3.69 -15.70 8.65
N TYR A 358 -4.86 -15.04 8.62
CA TYR A 358 -5.89 -15.36 7.62
C TYR A 358 -5.36 -15.25 6.20
N TYR A 359 -4.72 -14.13 5.86
CA TYR A 359 -4.13 -13.91 4.54
C TYR A 359 -3.10 -14.99 4.18
N ARG A 360 -2.09 -15.17 5.02
CA ARG A 360 -0.96 -16.06 4.72
C ARG A 360 -1.36 -17.52 4.66
N ASP A 361 -2.29 -17.94 5.53
CA ASP A 361 -2.63 -19.34 5.72
C ASP A 361 -3.80 -19.80 4.86
N GLN A 362 -4.74 -18.90 4.56
CA GLN A 362 -5.95 -19.23 3.82
C GLN A 362 -5.93 -18.75 2.37
N ILE A 363 -5.05 -17.79 2.03
CA ILE A 363 -5.04 -17.15 0.70
C ILE A 363 -3.68 -17.34 0.01
N GLU A 364 -2.60 -16.70 0.49
CA GLU A 364 -1.31 -16.64 -0.21
C GLU A 364 -0.68 -18.02 -0.39
N PHE A 365 -0.54 -18.76 0.71
CA PHE A 365 0.09 -20.08 0.66
C PHE A 365 -0.70 -21.08 -0.20
N PRO A 366 -2.04 -21.26 -0.04
CA PRO A 366 -2.84 -22.10 -0.92
C PRO A 366 -2.80 -21.68 -2.40
N PHE A 367 -2.81 -20.37 -2.69
CA PHE A 367 -2.70 -19.85 -4.04
C PHE A 367 -1.40 -20.29 -4.71
N LEU A 368 -0.25 -20.03 -4.08
CA LEU A 368 1.06 -20.40 -4.63
C LEU A 368 1.24 -21.93 -4.71
N GLN A 369 0.77 -22.70 -3.70
CA GLN A 369 0.82 -24.16 -3.74
C GLN A 369 0.06 -24.71 -4.95
N TYR A 370 -1.14 -24.21 -5.20
CA TYR A 370 -1.95 -24.67 -6.32
C TYR A 370 -1.26 -24.42 -7.67
N TYR A 371 -0.85 -23.17 -7.94
CA TYR A 371 -0.32 -22.81 -9.25
C TYR A 371 1.12 -23.32 -9.49
N LEU A 372 1.91 -23.52 -8.44
CA LEU A 372 3.32 -23.91 -8.58
C LEU A 372 3.55 -25.41 -8.41
N ASN A 373 2.83 -26.08 -7.52
CA ASN A 373 2.95 -27.53 -7.29
C ASN A 373 1.87 -28.32 -7.99
N ARG A 374 0.79 -27.69 -8.44
CA ARG A 374 -0.44 -28.35 -8.93
C ARG A 374 -1.00 -29.34 -7.91
N GLU A 375 -0.82 -29.08 -6.64
CA GLU A 375 -1.36 -29.84 -5.53
C GLU A 375 -2.69 -29.23 -5.09
N GLY A 376 -3.77 -29.95 -5.31
CA GLY A 376 -5.13 -29.59 -4.96
C GLY A 376 -6.10 -30.04 -6.03
N GLU A 377 -7.18 -30.72 -5.64
CA GLU A 377 -8.14 -31.34 -6.56
C GLU A 377 -9.06 -30.34 -7.28
N LYS A 378 -9.06 -29.07 -6.90
CA LYS A 378 -9.92 -28.04 -7.53
C LYS A 378 -9.11 -26.79 -7.81
N THR A 379 -9.28 -26.27 -9.03
CA THR A 379 -8.93 -24.88 -9.32
C THR A 379 -9.50 -24.03 -8.19
N PRO A 380 -8.71 -23.25 -7.47
CA PRO A 380 -9.29 -22.28 -6.56
C PRO A 380 -10.40 -21.56 -7.33
N ASP A 381 -11.52 -21.31 -6.66
CA ASP A 381 -12.60 -20.55 -7.29
C ASP A 381 -12.04 -19.19 -7.68
N SER A 382 -11.50 -19.16 -8.88
CA SER A 382 -10.69 -18.07 -9.42
C SER A 382 -11.58 -16.85 -9.62
N ARG A 383 -11.08 -15.69 -9.26
CA ARG A 383 -11.73 -14.37 -9.23
C ARG A 383 -12.47 -14.09 -7.93
N LYS A 384 -11.81 -14.33 -6.80
CA LYS A 384 -12.28 -13.87 -5.49
C LYS A 384 -11.62 -12.56 -5.09
N VAL A 385 -12.43 -11.73 -4.50
CA VAL A 385 -12.01 -10.48 -3.87
C VAL A 385 -12.27 -10.60 -2.38
N HIS A 386 -11.21 -10.66 -1.57
CA HIS A 386 -11.27 -10.77 -0.12
C HIS A 386 -11.01 -9.41 0.50
N ILE A 387 -12.01 -8.82 1.13
CA ILE A 387 -11.87 -7.48 1.72
C ILE A 387 -12.26 -7.52 3.19
N PHE A 388 -11.41 -6.92 4.02
CA PHE A 388 -11.71 -6.70 5.42
C PHE A 388 -12.51 -5.42 5.58
N PHE A 389 -13.68 -5.49 6.19
CA PHE A 389 -14.50 -4.33 6.51
C PHE A 389 -14.18 -3.84 7.91
N SER A 390 -13.48 -2.70 8.01
CA SER A 390 -13.25 -2.03 9.30
C SER A 390 -14.57 -1.52 9.89
N GLY A 391 -14.61 -1.33 11.22
CA GLY A 391 -15.84 -1.02 11.96
C GLY A 391 -16.70 -2.25 12.24
N GLU A 392 -16.96 -3.11 11.26
CA GLU A 392 -17.60 -4.42 11.45
C GLU A 392 -16.55 -5.49 11.79
N ASN A 393 -15.29 -5.28 11.40
CA ASN A 393 -14.14 -6.12 11.65
C ASN A 393 -14.30 -7.56 11.12
N GLN A 394 -14.79 -7.68 9.89
CA GLN A 394 -15.05 -8.96 9.24
C GLN A 394 -14.50 -9.00 7.82
N TRP A 395 -14.03 -10.19 7.43
CA TRP A 395 -13.71 -10.49 6.04
C TRP A 395 -14.98 -10.76 5.24
N LYS A 396 -15.10 -10.14 4.07
CA LYS A 396 -16.14 -10.41 3.09
C LYS A 396 -15.52 -10.81 1.76
N THR A 397 -16.20 -11.71 1.05
CA THR A 397 -15.72 -12.20 -0.26
C THR A 397 -16.72 -11.80 -1.33
N PHE A 398 -16.19 -11.28 -2.45
CA PHE A 398 -16.96 -10.84 -3.62
C PHE A 398 -16.46 -11.57 -4.87
N SER A 399 -17.32 -11.70 -5.87
CA SER A 399 -16.95 -12.23 -7.20
C SER A 399 -16.20 -11.17 -8.05
N SER A 400 -16.40 -9.90 -7.77
CA SER A 400 -15.72 -8.76 -8.41
C SER A 400 -15.83 -7.53 -7.53
N TRP A 401 -14.92 -6.56 -7.77
CA TRP A 401 -14.92 -5.28 -7.08
C TRP A 401 -14.82 -4.11 -8.07
N PRO A 402 -15.53 -2.99 -7.85
CA PRO A 402 -16.54 -2.81 -6.81
C PRO A 402 -17.74 -3.75 -6.98
N SER A 403 -18.48 -3.98 -5.89
CA SER A 403 -19.68 -4.82 -5.94
C SER A 403 -20.72 -4.22 -6.88
N LYS A 404 -21.29 -5.06 -7.76
CA LYS A 404 -22.37 -4.64 -8.68
C LYS A 404 -23.69 -4.34 -7.97
N GLU A 405 -23.82 -4.80 -6.74
CA GLU A 405 -25.03 -4.60 -5.92
C GLU A 405 -24.98 -3.29 -5.13
N ALA A 406 -23.82 -2.64 -5.07
CA ALA A 406 -23.64 -1.39 -4.35
C ALA A 406 -24.46 -0.26 -4.99
N LYS A 407 -25.13 0.52 -4.14
CA LYS A 407 -25.93 1.68 -4.53
C LYS A 407 -25.27 2.98 -4.06
N GLU A 408 -25.37 4.00 -4.87
CA GLU A 408 -24.86 5.32 -4.49
C GLU A 408 -25.69 5.92 -3.35
N ILE A 409 -24.98 6.56 -2.42
CA ILE A 409 -25.54 7.38 -1.35
C ILE A 409 -24.71 8.66 -1.23
N SER A 410 -25.34 9.81 -1.45
CA SER A 410 -24.68 11.11 -1.35
C SER A 410 -24.98 11.78 -0.03
N PHE A 411 -23.95 12.37 0.55
CA PHE A 411 -24.05 13.24 1.73
C PHE A 411 -23.68 14.66 1.33
N TYR A 412 -24.63 15.57 1.54
CA TYR A 412 -24.51 16.99 1.20
C TYR A 412 -24.04 17.80 2.40
N LEU A 413 -23.14 18.74 2.15
CA LEU A 413 -22.80 19.77 3.12
C LEU A 413 -24.02 20.69 3.30
N ARG A 414 -24.32 21.08 4.54
CA ARG A 414 -25.45 21.92 4.91
C ARG A 414 -25.01 22.99 5.87
N GLU A 415 -25.90 24.01 6.04
CA GLU A 415 -25.73 25.02 7.07
C GLU A 415 -25.48 24.42 8.46
N ASN A 416 -24.86 25.21 9.33
CA ASN A 416 -24.49 24.81 10.69
C ASN A 416 -23.62 23.54 10.76
N HIS A 417 -22.77 23.32 9.74
CA HIS A 417 -21.85 22.19 9.67
C HIS A 417 -22.53 20.82 9.74
N VAL A 418 -23.76 20.74 9.25
CA VAL A 418 -24.52 19.48 9.15
C VAL A 418 -24.16 18.75 7.86
N LEU A 419 -24.05 17.43 7.94
CA LEU A 419 -23.93 16.52 6.82
C LEU A 419 -25.22 15.69 6.70
N SER A 420 -25.85 15.67 5.53
CA SER A 420 -27.17 15.04 5.35
C SER A 420 -27.33 14.41 3.98
N THR A 421 -28.11 13.34 3.90
CA THR A 421 -28.54 12.75 2.62
C THR A 421 -29.59 13.61 1.89
N THR A 422 -30.15 14.61 2.54
CA THR A 422 -31.09 15.56 1.93
C THR A 422 -30.32 16.75 1.36
N ALA A 423 -30.48 17.03 0.08
CA ALA A 423 -29.86 18.17 -0.58
C ALA A 423 -30.27 19.51 0.06
N PRO A 424 -29.40 20.53 0.02
CA PRO A 424 -29.71 21.86 0.57
C PRO A 424 -30.86 22.53 -0.17
N LEU A 425 -31.65 23.32 0.57
CA LEU A 425 -32.75 24.12 0.04
C LEU A 425 -32.43 25.63 0.04
N GLU A 426 -31.40 26.00 0.76
CA GLU A 426 -30.90 27.35 0.93
C GLU A 426 -30.43 27.91 -0.44
N THR A 427 -30.82 29.16 -0.73
CA THR A 427 -30.48 29.83 -2.01
C THR A 427 -29.12 30.53 -1.96
N SER A 428 -28.61 30.82 -0.75
CA SER A 428 -27.28 31.40 -0.53
C SER A 428 -26.75 30.89 0.80
N SER A 429 -25.82 29.94 0.76
CA SER A 429 -25.22 29.37 1.95
C SER A 429 -23.83 28.87 1.64
N PHE A 430 -22.87 29.24 2.48
CA PHE A 430 -21.46 28.76 2.42
C PHE A 430 -20.84 28.75 3.81
N SER A 431 -19.80 27.97 3.96
CA SER A 431 -18.82 28.02 5.06
C SER A 431 -17.50 28.55 4.51
N GLU A 432 -16.73 29.28 5.32
CA GLU A 432 -15.42 29.78 4.88
C GLU A 432 -14.34 29.52 5.91
N TYR A 433 -13.11 29.37 5.43
CA TYR A 433 -11.91 29.28 6.26
C TYR A 433 -10.74 29.99 5.56
N ILE A 434 -9.73 30.34 6.36
CA ILE A 434 -8.49 30.93 5.85
C ILE A 434 -7.42 29.87 5.81
N SER A 435 -6.93 29.55 4.62
CA SER A 435 -5.73 28.73 4.44
C SER A 435 -4.48 29.60 4.53
N ASP A 436 -3.61 29.31 5.51
CA ASP A 436 -2.35 30.01 5.72
C ASP A 436 -1.16 29.04 5.54
N PRO A 437 -0.42 29.11 4.43
CA PRO A 437 0.74 28.23 4.21
C PRO A 437 1.87 28.41 5.23
N ALA A 438 1.90 29.51 6.00
CA ALA A 438 2.85 29.70 7.08
C ALA A 438 2.48 28.96 8.38
N LYS A 439 1.24 28.48 8.49
CA LYS A 439 0.71 27.72 9.64
C LYS A 439 -0.10 26.53 9.19
N PRO A 440 0.47 25.63 8.37
CA PRO A 440 -0.30 24.55 7.76
C PRO A 440 -0.85 23.58 8.80
N VAL A 441 -1.99 22.96 8.48
CA VAL A 441 -2.60 21.91 9.31
C VAL A 441 -1.67 20.70 9.33
N PRO A 442 -1.22 20.23 10.52
CA PRO A 442 -0.40 19.03 10.60
C PRO A 442 -1.20 17.77 10.19
N TYR A 443 -0.53 16.80 9.61
CA TYR A 443 -1.19 15.53 9.24
C TYR A 443 -1.37 14.57 10.43
N THR A 444 -0.59 14.74 11.48
CA THR A 444 -0.62 13.96 12.73
C THR A 444 -0.56 14.87 13.93
N ASN A 445 -1.11 14.39 15.06
CA ASN A 445 -0.99 15.05 16.36
C ASN A 445 0.37 14.75 17.06
N GLN A 446 1.19 13.89 16.48
CA GLN A 446 2.43 13.42 17.09
C GLN A 446 3.61 14.30 16.65
N THR A 447 4.57 14.48 17.56
CA THR A 447 5.88 15.08 17.26
C THR A 447 6.83 13.96 16.85
N VAL A 448 7.10 13.82 15.55
CA VAL A 448 7.78 12.63 15.00
C VAL A 448 8.89 13.02 14.00
N TYR A 449 9.86 12.13 13.83
CA TYR A 449 10.91 12.25 12.79
C TYR A 449 10.50 11.59 11.46
N ALA A 450 9.45 10.78 11.46
CA ALA A 450 8.99 10.03 10.32
C ALA A 450 7.50 9.71 10.49
N ARG A 451 6.78 9.61 9.38
CA ARG A 451 5.37 9.28 9.37
C ARG A 451 5.08 8.03 10.21
N PRO A 452 4.22 8.14 11.25
CA PRO A 452 3.80 6.97 12.03
C PRO A 452 2.98 6.01 11.16
N LYS A 453 3.13 4.72 11.38
CA LYS A 453 2.40 3.70 10.62
C LYS A 453 0.89 3.73 10.85
N GLU A 454 0.49 4.21 12.03
CA GLU A 454 -0.90 4.29 12.49
C GLU A 454 -1.62 5.59 12.10
N TYR A 455 -0.97 6.55 11.44
CA TYR A 455 -1.60 7.84 11.17
C TYR A 455 -2.92 7.72 10.39
N MET A 456 -3.05 6.71 9.53
CA MET A 456 -4.27 6.46 8.74
C MET A 456 -5.49 6.00 9.59
N THR A 457 -5.29 5.75 10.88
CA THR A 457 -6.38 5.44 11.84
C THR A 457 -6.37 6.40 13.03
N GLU A 458 -5.53 7.47 12.98
CA GLU A 458 -5.34 8.40 14.08
C GLU A 458 -6.58 9.26 14.35
N ASP A 459 -6.75 9.61 15.61
CA ASP A 459 -7.83 10.48 16.10
C ASP A 459 -7.73 11.89 15.50
N GLN A 460 -8.74 12.31 14.76
CA GLN A 460 -8.76 13.58 14.03
C GLN A 460 -9.34 14.76 14.82
N ARG A 461 -9.64 14.59 16.11
CA ARG A 461 -10.14 15.68 16.98
C ARG A 461 -9.16 16.86 17.09
N PHE A 462 -7.86 16.63 16.92
CA PHE A 462 -6.87 17.71 16.93
C PHE A 462 -7.05 18.68 15.76
N ALA A 463 -7.40 18.16 14.58
CA ALA A 463 -7.65 18.95 13.37
C ALA A 463 -9.01 19.64 13.43
N GLU A 464 -10.04 18.96 13.94
CA GLU A 464 -11.38 19.54 14.09
C GLU A 464 -11.39 20.86 14.89
N ARG A 465 -10.51 21.00 15.87
CA ARG A 465 -10.42 22.18 16.74
C ARG A 465 -9.75 23.40 16.08
N ARG A 466 -9.30 23.27 14.84
CA ARG A 466 -8.61 24.33 14.12
C ARG A 466 -9.59 25.18 13.32
N PRO A 467 -9.38 26.53 13.26
CA PRO A 467 -10.26 27.42 12.49
C PRO A 467 -10.05 27.31 10.96
N ASP A 468 -8.98 26.65 10.51
CA ASP A 468 -8.64 26.41 9.11
C ASP A 468 -9.06 25.01 8.62
N VAL A 469 -9.94 24.33 9.38
CA VAL A 469 -10.55 23.04 9.06
C VAL A 469 -12.06 23.14 9.16
N SER A 470 -12.77 22.92 8.05
CA SER A 470 -14.24 22.87 8.04
C SER A 470 -14.72 21.44 8.29
N CYS A 471 -15.50 21.25 9.35
CA CYS A 471 -16.02 19.93 9.74
C CYS A 471 -17.54 19.87 9.59
N PHE A 472 -18.02 18.83 8.90
CA PHE A 472 -19.44 18.56 8.72
C PHE A 472 -19.77 17.18 9.28
N LYS A 473 -20.87 17.06 10.07
CA LYS A 473 -21.24 15.83 10.77
C LYS A 473 -22.68 15.40 10.48
N THR A 474 -22.88 14.08 10.37
CA THR A 474 -24.25 13.53 10.40
C THR A 474 -24.82 13.52 11.82
N ALA A 475 -26.14 13.36 11.95
CA ALA A 475 -26.70 12.80 13.17
C ALA A 475 -26.13 11.38 13.40
N PRO A 476 -26.13 10.87 14.67
CA PRO A 476 -25.76 9.48 14.92
C PRO A 476 -26.60 8.53 14.07
N PHE A 477 -25.95 7.55 13.45
CA PHE A 477 -26.66 6.55 12.65
C PHE A 477 -27.59 5.72 13.55
N LYS A 478 -28.83 5.55 13.13
CA LYS A 478 -29.80 4.67 13.83
C LYS A 478 -29.49 3.19 13.56
N GLU A 479 -28.98 2.89 12.37
CA GLU A 479 -28.60 1.56 11.91
C GLU A 479 -27.21 1.64 11.32
N LYS A 480 -26.53 0.49 11.19
CA LYS A 480 -25.21 0.45 10.56
C LYS A 480 -25.28 0.85 9.09
N LEU A 481 -24.28 1.61 8.64
CA LEU A 481 -24.06 1.95 7.24
C LEU A 481 -22.77 1.30 6.76
N THR A 482 -22.89 0.29 5.89
CA THR A 482 -21.74 -0.36 5.26
C THR A 482 -21.50 0.26 3.89
N VAL A 483 -20.27 0.73 3.66
CA VAL A 483 -19.82 1.33 2.41
C VAL A 483 -18.58 0.63 1.89
N GLY A 484 -18.48 0.52 0.56
CA GLY A 484 -17.35 -0.17 -0.05
C GLY A 484 -17.21 0.19 -1.52
N GLY A 485 -16.04 0.66 -1.90
CA GLY A 485 -15.71 1.17 -3.22
C GLY A 485 -15.13 2.57 -3.17
N GLU A 486 -14.95 3.15 -4.32
CA GLU A 486 -14.46 4.50 -4.54
C GLU A 486 -15.40 5.55 -3.94
N ILE A 487 -14.83 6.64 -3.42
CA ILE A 487 -15.58 7.79 -2.91
C ILE A 487 -15.46 8.93 -3.90
N GLU A 488 -16.58 9.48 -4.33
CA GLU A 488 -16.60 10.65 -5.21
C GLU A 488 -16.80 11.94 -4.39
N VAL A 489 -15.92 12.89 -4.59
CA VAL A 489 -15.95 14.21 -3.97
C VAL A 489 -16.34 15.27 -5.01
N GLU A 490 -17.32 16.10 -4.69
CA GLU A 490 -17.71 17.26 -5.49
C GLU A 490 -17.85 18.47 -4.55
N LEU A 491 -16.93 19.43 -4.69
CA LEU A 491 -16.90 20.65 -3.91
C LEU A 491 -17.17 21.86 -4.81
N GLU A 492 -18.10 22.70 -4.43
CA GLU A 492 -18.34 24.00 -5.03
C GLU A 492 -17.60 25.06 -4.20
N VAL A 493 -16.57 25.65 -4.78
CA VAL A 493 -15.63 26.50 -4.04
C VAL A 493 -15.44 27.87 -4.68
N GLU A 494 -15.09 28.86 -3.86
CA GLU A 494 -14.63 30.18 -4.30
C GLU A 494 -13.33 30.51 -3.54
N LEU A 495 -12.33 31.00 -4.26
CA LEU A 495 -11.03 31.36 -3.72
C LEU A 495 -10.78 32.86 -3.88
N THR A 496 -10.02 33.45 -2.96
CA THR A 496 -9.47 34.80 -3.14
C THR A 496 -8.16 34.82 -3.92
N THR A 497 -7.62 33.65 -4.25
CA THR A 497 -6.33 33.44 -4.92
C THR A 497 -6.49 32.60 -6.20
N THR A 498 -5.39 32.25 -6.87
CA THR A 498 -5.43 31.59 -8.18
C THR A 498 -5.15 30.08 -8.13
N ASP A 499 -4.84 29.52 -6.95
CA ASP A 499 -4.70 28.07 -6.71
C ASP A 499 -4.94 27.74 -5.24
N ALA A 500 -5.27 26.48 -4.93
CA ALA A 500 -5.32 25.92 -3.59
C ALA A 500 -5.40 24.38 -3.69
N ASP A 501 -5.06 23.69 -2.61
CA ASP A 501 -5.29 22.26 -2.46
C ASP A 501 -6.60 22.02 -1.68
N PHE A 502 -7.24 20.89 -1.97
CA PHE A 502 -8.47 20.45 -1.28
C PHE A 502 -8.24 19.07 -0.70
N ILE A 503 -8.12 19.00 0.61
CA ILE A 503 -8.00 17.75 1.36
C ILE A 503 -9.35 17.43 1.95
N VAL A 504 -9.87 16.24 1.66
CA VAL A 504 -11.09 15.71 2.27
C VAL A 504 -10.74 14.49 3.09
N LYS A 505 -11.20 14.46 4.34
CA LYS A 505 -11.06 13.32 5.24
C LYS A 505 -12.42 12.76 5.57
N VAL A 506 -12.59 11.46 5.38
CA VAL A 506 -13.73 10.66 5.82
C VAL A 506 -13.38 10.05 7.17
N ILE A 507 -14.19 10.31 8.17
CA ILE A 507 -13.91 9.99 9.56
C ILE A 507 -15.13 9.28 10.16
N ASP A 508 -14.86 8.23 10.94
CA ASP A 508 -15.84 7.56 11.79
C ASP A 508 -15.72 8.09 13.23
N GLU A 509 -16.69 8.91 13.65
CA GLU A 509 -16.75 9.41 15.02
C GLU A 509 -17.50 8.41 15.89
N PHE A 510 -16.82 7.88 16.90
CA PHE A 510 -17.34 6.92 17.85
C PHE A 510 -18.29 7.59 18.87
N PRO A 511 -19.25 6.84 19.45
CA PRO A 511 -20.10 7.37 20.52
C PRO A 511 -19.30 7.91 21.71
N GLU A 512 -19.90 8.87 22.43
CA GLU A 512 -19.25 9.48 23.62
C GLU A 512 -19.12 8.51 24.81
N ASP A 513 -19.84 7.41 24.80
CA ASP A 513 -19.76 6.34 25.82
C ASP A 513 -19.00 5.10 25.32
N PHE A 514 -18.36 5.17 24.16
CA PHE A 514 -17.63 4.06 23.57
C PHE A 514 -16.41 3.68 24.41
N THR A 515 -16.28 2.38 24.69
CA THR A 515 -15.09 1.79 25.32
C THR A 515 -14.80 0.41 24.72
N TYR A 516 -13.53 0.07 24.59
CA TYR A 516 -13.13 -1.32 24.34
C TYR A 516 -13.21 -2.14 25.63
N ASP A 517 -13.30 -3.46 25.47
CA ASP A 517 -13.21 -4.40 26.60
C ASP A 517 -11.84 -4.24 27.29
N LYS A 518 -11.86 -3.86 28.58
CA LYS A 518 -10.66 -3.63 29.40
C LYS A 518 -9.72 -4.83 29.48
N ALA A 519 -10.25 -6.06 29.35
CA ALA A 519 -9.42 -7.27 29.34
C ALA A 519 -8.56 -7.36 28.06
N LYS A 520 -9.03 -6.84 26.94
CA LYS A 520 -8.30 -6.78 25.66
C LYS A 520 -7.32 -5.60 25.62
N GLU A 521 -7.60 -4.51 26.30
CA GLU A 521 -6.69 -3.35 26.40
C GLU A 521 -5.40 -3.68 27.18
N LYS A 522 -5.49 -4.49 28.25
CA LYS A 522 -4.32 -4.87 29.06
C LYS A 522 -3.25 -5.67 28.27
N GLN A 523 -3.60 -6.27 27.16
CA GLN A 523 -2.65 -7.01 26.32
C GLN A 523 -1.75 -6.11 25.47
N ARG A 524 -2.03 -4.80 25.37
CA ARG A 524 -1.37 -3.90 24.41
C ARG A 524 -0.13 -3.20 24.91
N ASN A 525 0.25 -3.26 26.16
CA ASN A 525 1.41 -2.55 26.74
C ASN A 525 1.47 -1.02 26.42
N THR A 526 0.36 -0.41 26.05
CA THR A 526 0.24 1.00 25.70
C THR A 526 -0.55 1.75 26.79
N GLN A 527 -0.30 3.05 26.93
CA GLN A 527 -1.12 3.90 27.78
C GLN A 527 -2.58 3.86 27.33
N PRO A 528 -3.56 3.82 28.25
CA PRO A 528 -4.97 3.88 27.91
C PRO A 528 -5.26 5.15 27.10
N TYR A 529 -5.88 5.01 25.94
CA TYR A 529 -6.33 6.12 25.13
C TYR A 529 -7.84 6.29 25.28
N LEU A 530 -8.31 7.54 25.36
CA LEU A 530 -9.73 7.84 25.53
C LEU A 530 -10.45 7.64 24.18
N MET A 531 -11.18 6.54 24.07
CA MET A 531 -11.91 6.19 22.83
C MET A 531 -13.29 6.84 22.72
N ASN A 532 -13.79 7.48 23.78
CA ASN A 532 -15.04 8.26 23.75
C ASN A 532 -14.95 9.38 22.73
N GLY A 533 -15.84 9.41 21.78
CA GLY A 533 -15.82 10.40 20.70
C GLY A 533 -14.57 10.37 19.82
N TYR A 534 -13.87 9.21 19.77
CA TYR A 534 -12.70 9.03 18.91
C TYR A 534 -13.08 9.25 17.45
N GLN A 535 -12.31 10.05 16.74
CA GLN A 535 -12.52 10.35 15.33
C GLN A 535 -11.51 9.56 14.48
N MET A 536 -11.84 8.29 14.20
CA MET A 536 -11.02 7.41 13.39
C MET A 536 -10.96 7.92 11.95
N LEU A 537 -9.75 8.25 11.46
CA LEU A 537 -9.56 8.46 10.02
C LEU A 537 -9.86 7.15 9.27
N VAL A 538 -10.80 7.18 8.33
CA VAL A 538 -11.13 6.04 7.45
C VAL A 538 -10.42 6.19 6.11
N ARG A 539 -10.47 7.41 5.55
CA ARG A 539 -9.76 7.78 4.31
C ARG A 539 -9.52 9.28 4.28
N GLY A 540 -8.33 9.67 3.88
CA GLY A 540 -8.01 11.03 3.51
C GLY A 540 -7.46 11.06 2.09
N GLU A 541 -7.79 12.11 1.32
CA GLU A 541 -7.22 12.31 -0.01
C GLU A 541 -7.14 13.80 -0.33
N VAL A 542 -6.24 14.15 -1.24
CA VAL A 542 -6.01 15.51 -1.70
C VAL A 542 -6.30 15.64 -3.20
N MET A 543 -6.81 16.79 -3.61
CA MET A 543 -6.80 17.25 -5.00
C MET A 543 -6.05 18.58 -5.05
N ARG A 544 -4.96 18.64 -5.80
CA ARG A 544 -4.32 19.91 -6.13
C ARG A 544 -5.18 20.67 -7.13
N GLY A 545 -5.78 21.75 -6.71
CA GLY A 545 -6.89 22.39 -7.42
C GLY A 545 -6.62 22.79 -8.85
N ARG A 546 -5.36 23.12 -9.20
CA ARG A 546 -4.98 23.41 -10.60
C ARG A 546 -5.23 22.24 -11.56
N TYR A 547 -5.28 21.00 -11.06
CA TYR A 547 -5.49 19.79 -11.85
C TYR A 547 -6.95 19.32 -11.88
N ARG A 548 -7.90 20.10 -11.33
CA ARG A 548 -9.33 19.74 -11.25
C ARG A 548 -9.99 19.33 -12.57
N ASN A 549 -9.47 19.81 -13.70
CA ASN A 549 -9.99 19.53 -15.05
C ASN A 549 -9.06 18.65 -15.86
N SER A 550 -7.74 18.73 -15.65
CA SER A 550 -6.73 17.95 -16.38
C SER A 550 -5.43 17.89 -15.59
N PHE A 551 -4.84 16.69 -15.47
CA PHE A 551 -3.51 16.51 -14.90
C PHE A 551 -2.38 16.92 -15.85
N GLU A 552 -2.65 16.90 -17.15
CA GLU A 552 -1.69 17.30 -18.21
C GLU A 552 -1.67 18.83 -18.41
N HIS A 553 -2.82 19.47 -18.25
CA HIS A 553 -3.03 20.89 -18.53
C HIS A 553 -3.67 21.58 -17.33
N PRO A 554 -2.83 22.01 -16.36
CA PRO A 554 -3.33 22.68 -15.16
C PRO A 554 -3.96 24.05 -15.47
N GLU A 555 -4.97 24.44 -14.72
CA GLU A 555 -5.71 25.70 -14.89
C GLU A 555 -5.79 26.50 -13.61
N ALA A 556 -5.54 27.81 -13.71
CA ALA A 556 -5.75 28.74 -12.60
C ALA A 556 -7.22 28.82 -12.19
N PHE A 557 -7.47 29.12 -10.91
CA PHE A 557 -8.77 29.64 -10.48
C PHE A 557 -8.90 31.12 -10.81
N THR A 558 -10.12 31.54 -11.04
CA THR A 558 -10.44 32.98 -11.11
C THR A 558 -10.91 33.43 -9.72
N PRO A 559 -10.17 34.33 -9.04
CA PRO A 559 -10.56 34.83 -7.73
C PRO A 559 -12.01 35.36 -7.71
N GLY A 560 -12.75 34.99 -6.66
CA GLY A 560 -14.16 35.39 -6.49
C GLY A 560 -15.17 34.69 -7.39
N LYS A 561 -14.75 33.72 -8.20
CA LYS A 561 -15.62 32.91 -9.06
C LYS A 561 -15.84 31.52 -8.47
N THR A 562 -17.10 31.13 -8.31
CA THR A 562 -17.46 29.76 -7.91
C THR A 562 -16.97 28.76 -8.97
N THR A 563 -16.33 27.71 -8.53
CA THR A 563 -15.70 26.68 -9.36
C THR A 563 -15.95 25.32 -8.73
N THR A 564 -16.28 24.33 -9.56
CA THR A 564 -16.43 22.94 -9.11
C THR A 564 -15.07 22.24 -9.07
N VAL A 565 -14.77 21.57 -7.97
CA VAL A 565 -13.62 20.67 -7.81
C VAL A 565 -14.15 19.26 -7.63
N ARG A 566 -13.81 18.36 -8.57
CA ARG A 566 -14.20 16.95 -8.52
C ARG A 566 -12.97 16.06 -8.50
N PHE A 567 -13.01 15.05 -7.63
CA PHE A 567 -12.01 13.99 -7.61
C PHE A 567 -12.54 12.75 -6.92
N SER A 568 -11.86 11.63 -7.17
CA SER A 568 -12.13 10.36 -6.49
C SER A 568 -11.08 10.11 -5.42
N MET A 569 -11.51 9.55 -4.29
CA MET A 569 -10.63 8.99 -3.27
C MET A 569 -10.50 7.48 -3.49
N PRO A 570 -9.35 6.85 -3.16
CA PRO A 570 -9.21 5.41 -3.24
C PRO A 570 -10.31 4.65 -2.51
N ASP A 571 -10.63 3.48 -3.02
CA ASP A 571 -11.67 2.60 -2.48
C ASP A 571 -11.52 2.39 -0.97
N ILE A 572 -12.65 2.34 -0.27
CA ILE A 572 -12.74 1.99 1.14
C ILE A 572 -13.57 0.71 1.34
N ALA A 573 -13.44 0.14 2.52
CA ALA A 573 -14.33 -0.91 3.03
C ALA A 573 -14.55 -0.68 4.51
N HIS A 574 -15.67 -0.04 4.85
CA HIS A 574 -15.95 0.38 6.21
C HIS A 574 -17.43 0.25 6.57
N THR A 575 -17.69 -0.03 7.84
CA THR A 575 -19.05 -0.03 8.40
C THR A 575 -19.13 0.95 9.55
N PHE A 576 -19.82 2.07 9.33
CA PHE A 576 -20.23 2.96 10.40
C PHE A 576 -21.30 2.23 11.24
N GLN A 577 -21.03 2.03 12.53
CA GLN A 577 -21.94 1.33 13.41
C GLN A 577 -23.13 2.21 13.84
N ALA A 578 -24.20 1.61 14.36
CA ALA A 578 -25.27 2.38 15.02
C ALA A 578 -24.69 3.21 16.18
N GLY A 579 -25.12 4.45 16.31
CA GLY A 579 -24.59 5.42 17.28
C GLY A 579 -23.36 6.20 16.81
N HIS A 580 -22.63 5.70 15.80
CA HIS A 580 -21.51 6.42 15.18
C HIS A 580 -22.00 7.56 14.27
N ARG A 581 -21.08 8.46 13.88
CA ARG A 581 -21.33 9.54 12.93
C ARG A 581 -20.30 9.50 11.80
N LEU A 582 -20.75 9.81 10.59
CA LEU A 582 -19.83 10.19 9.52
C LEU A 582 -19.46 11.66 9.72
N VAL A 583 -18.15 11.93 9.74
CA VAL A 583 -17.59 13.28 9.75
C VAL A 583 -16.77 13.49 8.49
N LEU A 584 -16.95 14.63 7.84
CA LEU A 584 -16.06 15.13 6.79
C LEU A 584 -15.28 16.32 7.33
N GLN A 585 -13.94 16.23 7.24
CA GLN A 585 -13.06 17.39 7.43
C GLN A 585 -12.53 17.84 6.08
N ILE A 586 -12.65 19.14 5.80
CA ILE A 586 -12.19 19.77 4.56
C ILE A 586 -11.20 20.87 4.94
N GLN A 587 -10.01 20.82 4.34
CA GLN A 587 -8.90 21.73 4.61
C GLN A 587 -8.03 21.90 3.36
N SER A 588 -7.09 22.85 3.36
CA SER A 588 -6.23 23.13 2.20
C SER A 588 -4.74 22.95 2.45
N THR A 589 -4.38 22.35 3.58
CA THR A 589 -3.00 21.93 3.90
C THR A 589 -3.03 20.64 4.70
N TRP A 590 -2.04 19.76 4.51
CA TRP A 590 -1.90 18.49 5.24
C TRP A 590 -0.40 18.19 5.44
N PHE A 591 0.21 19.03 6.25
CA PHE A 591 1.66 19.17 6.29
C PHE A 591 2.33 18.35 7.40
N PRO A 592 3.54 17.83 7.20
CA PRO A 592 4.31 17.77 5.95
C PRO A 592 4.06 16.49 5.15
N LEU A 593 2.90 15.83 5.30
CA LEU A 593 2.55 14.69 4.47
C LEU A 593 2.59 15.10 2.99
N ILE A 594 1.93 16.23 2.66
CA ILE A 594 2.01 16.86 1.35
C ILE A 594 2.73 18.22 1.44
N ASP A 595 3.29 18.66 0.32
CA ASP A 595 3.93 19.97 0.19
C ASP A 595 2.91 21.12 0.34
N ARG A 596 3.42 22.31 0.60
CA ARG A 596 2.59 23.51 0.69
C ARG A 596 2.31 24.07 -0.69
N ASN A 597 1.04 24.28 -0.99
CA ASN A 597 0.64 25.06 -2.17
C ASN A 597 0.89 26.56 -1.88
N PRO A 598 1.59 27.31 -2.75
CA PRO A 598 1.76 28.76 -2.59
C PRO A 598 0.44 29.53 -2.74
N GLN A 599 -0.64 28.86 -3.14
CA GLN A 599 -1.97 29.41 -3.40
C GLN A 599 -1.99 30.44 -4.55
N GLN A 600 -0.95 30.39 -5.36
CA GLN A 600 -0.82 31.08 -6.63
C GLN A 600 -0.57 30.08 -7.76
N PHE A 601 -1.09 30.40 -8.93
CA PHE A 601 -0.86 29.57 -10.11
C PHE A 601 0.52 29.84 -10.70
N ILE A 602 1.54 29.30 -10.05
CA ILE A 602 2.97 29.38 -10.44
C ILE A 602 3.56 27.97 -10.37
N ASP A 603 4.80 27.82 -10.84
CA ASP A 603 5.53 26.56 -10.67
C ASP A 603 5.93 26.38 -9.20
N ILE A 604 5.35 25.35 -8.55
CA ILE A 604 5.55 25.05 -7.12
C ILE A 604 6.97 24.58 -6.83
N TYR A 605 7.61 23.90 -7.79
CA TYR A 605 8.93 23.30 -7.59
C TYR A 605 10.07 24.32 -7.64
N THR A 606 9.83 25.48 -8.25
CA THR A 606 10.81 26.55 -8.41
C THR A 606 10.49 27.84 -7.66
N CYS A 607 9.30 27.93 -7.03
CA CYS A 607 8.83 29.12 -6.31
C CYS A 607 9.71 29.48 -5.10
N GLU A 608 9.58 30.74 -4.65
CA GLU A 608 10.23 31.26 -3.45
C GLU A 608 9.23 31.38 -2.28
N GLU A 609 9.73 31.49 -1.04
CA GLU A 609 8.87 31.62 0.15
C GLU A 609 7.99 32.88 0.10
N THR A 610 8.44 33.93 -0.58
CA THR A 610 7.69 35.18 -0.79
C THR A 610 6.47 35.03 -1.69
N ASP A 611 6.39 33.93 -2.42
CA ASP A 611 5.26 33.65 -3.33
C ASP A 611 4.06 33.04 -2.59
N PHE A 612 4.25 32.62 -1.33
CA PHE A 612 3.16 32.02 -0.56
C PHE A 612 2.17 33.06 -0.04
N MET A 613 0.91 32.87 -0.38
CA MET A 613 -0.19 33.77 0.00
C MET A 613 -1.23 33.04 0.86
N LYS A 614 -1.93 33.80 1.71
CA LYS A 614 -3.15 33.32 2.36
C LYS A 614 -4.31 33.38 1.38
N SER A 615 -5.18 32.38 1.46
CA SER A 615 -6.42 32.35 0.70
C SER A 615 -7.62 32.20 1.62
N VAL A 616 -8.67 32.99 1.37
CA VAL A 616 -10.00 32.71 1.91
C VAL A 616 -10.68 31.73 0.95
N ILE A 617 -11.15 30.64 1.49
CA ILE A 617 -11.81 29.56 0.74
C ILE A 617 -13.24 29.43 1.24
N LYS A 618 -14.20 29.60 0.33
CA LYS A 618 -15.62 29.36 0.61
C LYS A 618 -16.01 27.99 0.06
N LEU A 619 -16.76 27.24 0.84
CA LEU A 619 -17.39 25.97 0.48
C LEU A 619 -18.89 26.21 0.39
N TYR A 620 -19.43 26.13 -0.80
CA TYR A 620 -20.86 26.36 -1.03
C TYR A 620 -21.67 25.11 -0.71
N HIS A 621 -22.78 25.32 0.02
CA HIS A 621 -23.73 24.28 0.35
C HIS A 621 -25.16 24.80 0.17
N GLN A 622 -25.45 25.23 -1.04
CA GLN A 622 -26.70 25.86 -1.45
C GLN A 622 -27.38 25.03 -2.57
N LYS A 623 -28.68 25.30 -2.79
CA LYS A 623 -29.54 24.53 -3.68
C LYS A 623 -28.97 24.33 -5.10
N ASN A 624 -28.42 25.38 -5.69
CA ASN A 624 -27.94 25.35 -7.08
C ASN A 624 -26.49 24.85 -7.21
N ASN A 625 -25.73 24.88 -6.12
CA ASN A 625 -24.32 24.50 -6.06
C ASN A 625 -24.04 23.70 -4.79
N PRO A 626 -24.56 22.47 -4.68
CA PRO A 626 -24.42 21.68 -3.46
C PRO A 626 -23.09 20.93 -3.46
N SER A 627 -22.21 21.24 -2.53
CA SER A 627 -21.06 20.35 -2.26
C SER A 627 -21.53 19.05 -1.61
N LYS A 628 -20.95 17.93 -2.03
CA LYS A 628 -21.33 16.59 -1.57
C LYS A 628 -20.17 15.59 -1.66
N VAL A 629 -20.31 14.51 -0.92
CA VAL A 629 -19.48 13.31 -1.04
C VAL A 629 -20.40 12.11 -1.27
N THR A 630 -20.07 11.29 -2.26
CA THR A 630 -20.89 10.15 -2.67
C THR A 630 -20.14 8.85 -2.39
N PHE A 631 -20.79 7.94 -1.67
CA PHE A 631 -20.32 6.61 -1.32
C PHE A 631 -21.11 5.54 -2.07
N ARG A 632 -20.56 4.33 -2.11
CA ARG A 632 -21.26 3.12 -2.55
C ARG A 632 -21.67 2.30 -1.34
N ARG A 633 -22.98 2.28 -1.04
CA ARG A 633 -23.61 1.51 0.04
C ARG A 633 -23.79 0.06 -0.39
N LEU A 634 -23.36 -0.88 0.45
CA LEU A 634 -23.55 -2.33 0.31
C LEU A 634 -24.75 -2.85 1.07
#